data_417f58bbf43a6b53d797f611e975acb8
#
_entry.id   417f58bbf43a6b53d797f611e975acb8
#
_cell.length_a   1.000
_cell.length_b   1.000
_cell.length_c   1.000
_cell.angle_alpha   90.00
_cell.angle_beta   90.00
_cell.angle_gamma   90.00
#
_symmetry.space_group_name_H-M   'P 1'
#
loop_
_entity.id
_entity.type
_entity.pdbx_description
1 polymer ?
#
loop_
_entity_poly.entity_id
_entity_poly.type
_entity_poly.pdbx_seq_one_letter_code
_entity_poly.pdbx_strand_id
1 'polypeptide(L)'
;MSAKEAIKLVANNKKAYHDYFIEEKYEAGIELFGTEVKSIRQGKCSIKEAYVTIDRGEAFVEGMNISPYEKGNIFNREPLRKRRLLLHKKEIMKLAGQVQAKGYTIMPLQVYFKNGRVKIEIGLARGKKLYDKRDDLRKKAMKRETERDFRNSQIRI
;
A
#
# COMPACT_ATOMS: atom_id res chain seq x y z
N MET A 1 12.31 -14.95 26.11
CA MET A 1 12.59 -13.86 26.25
C MET A 1 11.60 -12.97 25.85
N SER A 2 11.77 -11.98 26.13
CA SER A 2 10.82 -11.10 25.86
C SER A 2 10.40 -11.09 24.50
N ALA A 3 9.29 -11.32 24.31
CA ALA A 3 8.75 -11.31 23.05
C ALA A 3 8.45 -9.94 22.51
N LYS A 4 8.65 -8.95 23.30
CA LYS A 4 8.34 -7.60 22.85
C LYS A 4 9.40 -7.10 21.90
N GLU A 5 9.01 -6.92 20.67
CA GLU A 5 9.87 -6.30 19.68
C GLU A 5 9.80 -4.79 19.85
N ALA A 6 10.98 -4.14 19.79
CA ALA A 6 11.03 -2.69 19.87
C ALA A 6 10.56 -2.11 18.54
N ILE A 7 9.41 -1.47 18.56
CA ILE A 7 8.81 -0.85 17.37
C ILE A 7 8.74 0.66 17.59
N LYS A 8 9.28 1.42 16.64
CA LYS A 8 9.20 2.87 16.66
C LYS A 8 8.55 3.36 15.37
N LEU A 9 7.35 3.87 15.47
CA LEU A 9 6.62 4.40 14.33
C LEU A 9 7.27 5.68 13.81
N VAL A 10 7.48 5.75 12.51
CA VAL A 10 8.06 6.92 11.85
C VAL A 10 7.02 7.66 11.02
N ALA A 11 6.26 6.95 10.21
CA ALA A 11 5.25 7.55 9.34
C ALA A 11 4.00 6.69 9.31
N ASN A 12 2.87 7.35 9.15
CA ASN A 12 1.58 6.69 9.14
C ASN A 12 0.73 7.29 8.02
N ASN A 13 0.01 6.45 7.31
CA ASN A 13 -0.85 6.90 6.21
C ASN A 13 -2.31 6.84 6.64
N LYS A 14 -2.75 7.84 7.39
CA LYS A 14 -4.13 7.93 7.85
C LYS A 14 -5.12 8.06 6.69
N LYS A 15 -4.68 8.73 5.63
CA LYS A 15 -5.52 8.92 4.44
C LYS A 15 -5.88 7.60 3.78
N ALA A 16 -4.99 6.62 3.85
CA ALA A 16 -5.27 5.30 3.30
C ALA A 16 -6.48 4.67 3.98
N TYR A 17 -6.54 4.74 5.30
CA TYR A 17 -7.67 4.19 6.03
C TYR A 17 -8.96 4.98 5.82
N HIS A 18 -8.84 6.25 5.53
CA HIS A 18 -10.00 7.09 5.26
C HIS A 18 -10.58 6.83 3.86
N ASP A 19 -9.70 6.70 2.86
CA ASP A 19 -10.11 6.62 1.46
C ASP A 19 -10.25 5.20 0.94
N TYR A 20 -9.74 4.21 1.66
CA TYR A 20 -9.67 2.82 1.19
C TYR A 20 -10.10 1.84 2.25
N PHE A 21 -10.68 0.73 1.79
CA PHE A 21 -10.85 -0.46 2.63
C PHE A 21 -9.58 -1.28 2.56
N ILE A 22 -8.99 -1.58 3.69
CA ILE A 22 -7.76 -2.38 3.75
C ILE A 22 -8.16 -3.83 3.99
N GLU A 23 -7.93 -4.67 2.99
CA GLU A 23 -8.32 -6.07 3.04
C GLU A 23 -7.30 -6.96 3.73
N GLU A 24 -6.02 -6.76 3.41
CA GLU A 24 -4.93 -7.55 3.97
C GLU A 24 -3.74 -6.66 4.22
N LYS A 25 -2.93 -7.02 5.19
CA LYS A 25 -1.72 -6.28 5.54
C LYS A 25 -0.52 -7.21 5.51
N TYR A 26 0.61 -6.67 5.08
CA TYR A 26 1.89 -7.39 5.05
C TYR A 26 2.99 -6.49 5.59
N GLU A 27 3.93 -7.11 6.31
CA GLU A 27 5.14 -6.41 6.72
C GLU A 27 6.23 -6.72 5.73
N ALA A 28 6.84 -5.69 5.18
CA ALA A 28 7.91 -5.82 4.21
C ALA A 28 9.19 -5.16 4.72
N GLY A 29 10.32 -5.75 4.36
CA GLY A 29 11.58 -5.03 4.44
C GLY A 29 11.67 -4.07 3.28
N ILE A 30 12.62 -3.17 3.31
CA ILE A 30 12.83 -2.21 2.24
C ILE A 30 14.31 -1.98 2.02
N GLU A 31 14.73 -2.00 0.77
CA GLU A 31 16.12 -1.74 0.42
C GLU A 31 16.40 -0.25 0.46
N LEU A 32 17.30 0.16 1.33
CA LEU A 32 17.62 1.56 1.55
C LEU A 32 19.13 1.77 1.58
N PHE A 33 19.53 2.98 1.21
CA PHE A 33 20.91 3.42 1.41
C PHE A 33 21.03 4.02 2.81
N GLY A 34 22.27 4.12 3.32
CA GLY A 34 22.51 4.63 4.67
C GLY A 34 21.96 6.02 4.92
N THR A 35 22.06 6.92 3.94
CA THR A 35 21.52 8.27 4.05
C THR A 35 20.00 8.27 4.17
N GLU A 36 19.34 7.33 3.49
CA GLU A 36 17.89 7.20 3.58
C GLU A 36 17.46 6.71 4.97
N VAL A 37 18.19 5.75 5.53
CA VAL A 37 17.91 5.26 6.88
C VAL A 37 18.07 6.38 7.90
N LYS A 38 19.11 7.19 7.75
CA LYS A 38 19.35 8.31 8.66
C LYS A 38 18.25 9.36 8.59
N SER A 39 17.76 9.66 7.39
CA SER A 39 16.61 10.56 7.23
C SER A 39 15.36 10.01 7.85
N ILE A 40 15.09 8.72 7.68
CA ILE A 40 13.94 8.06 8.28
C ILE A 40 14.03 8.14 9.80
N ARG A 41 15.21 7.97 10.38
CA ARG A 41 15.40 8.11 11.82
C ARG A 41 15.03 9.49 12.33
N GLN A 42 15.20 10.50 11.50
CA GLN A 42 14.82 11.87 11.83
C GLN A 42 13.36 12.16 11.54
N GLY A 43 12.61 11.16 11.12
CA GLY A 43 11.20 11.33 10.79
C GLY A 43 10.95 12.02 9.46
N LYS A 44 11.97 12.11 8.61
CA LYS A 44 11.87 12.85 7.35
C LYS A 44 11.48 11.94 6.20
N CYS A 45 10.32 11.30 6.33
CA CYS A 45 9.80 10.46 5.27
C CYS A 45 8.28 10.61 5.20
N SER A 46 7.72 10.49 4.00
CA SER A 46 6.29 10.59 3.79
C SER A 46 5.83 9.49 2.84
N ILE A 47 4.70 8.87 3.18
CA ILE A 47 4.12 7.82 2.36
C ILE A 47 2.69 8.16 1.89
N LYS A 48 2.28 9.42 2.05
CA LYS A 48 0.91 9.84 1.71
C LYS A 48 0.55 9.56 0.26
N GLU A 49 1.46 9.80 -0.64
CA GLU A 49 1.25 9.62 -2.08
C GLU A 49 1.90 8.35 -2.60
N ALA A 50 2.36 7.48 -1.71
CA ALA A 50 3.07 6.29 -2.10
C ALA A 50 2.13 5.16 -2.47
N TYR A 51 2.61 4.30 -3.35
CA TYR A 51 1.91 3.08 -3.75
C TYR A 51 2.92 1.99 -4.06
N VAL A 52 2.46 0.77 -4.13
CA VAL A 52 3.32 -0.37 -4.38
C VAL A 52 3.01 -0.93 -5.76
N THR A 53 4.06 -1.20 -6.53
CA THR A 53 3.93 -1.84 -7.84
C THR A 53 4.65 -3.17 -7.83
N ILE A 54 4.20 -4.09 -8.65
CA ILE A 54 4.85 -5.39 -8.81
C ILE A 54 5.30 -5.50 -10.25
N ASP A 55 6.60 -5.72 -10.43
CA ASP A 55 7.19 -5.81 -11.75
C ASP A 55 8.16 -6.98 -11.75
N ARG A 56 7.98 -7.89 -12.70
CA ARG A 56 8.85 -9.06 -12.89
C ARG A 56 9.04 -9.89 -11.61
N GLY A 57 7.97 -10.04 -10.86
CA GLY A 57 7.99 -10.86 -9.63
C GLY A 57 8.61 -10.17 -8.43
N GLU A 58 8.84 -8.87 -8.50
CA GLU A 58 9.37 -8.09 -7.40
C GLU A 58 8.45 -6.94 -7.06
N ALA A 59 8.41 -6.58 -5.78
CA ALA A 59 7.57 -5.48 -5.30
C ALA A 59 8.42 -4.23 -5.07
N PHE A 60 7.87 -3.09 -5.45
CA PHE A 60 8.54 -1.80 -5.30
C PHE A 60 7.57 -0.78 -4.70
N VAL A 61 8.08 0.10 -3.86
CA VAL A 61 7.32 1.25 -3.39
C VAL A 61 7.73 2.46 -4.22
N GLU A 62 6.72 3.16 -4.75
CA GLU A 62 6.92 4.37 -5.55
C GLU A 62 6.17 5.52 -4.89
N GLY A 63 6.65 6.73 -5.08
CA GLY A 63 6.04 7.90 -4.48
C GLY A 63 6.35 8.10 -3.00
N MET A 64 7.17 7.25 -2.43
CA MET A 64 7.63 7.43 -1.05
C MET A 64 8.74 8.47 -1.03
N ASN A 65 8.51 9.55 -0.32
CA ASN A 65 9.47 10.62 -0.21
C ASN A 65 10.35 10.43 1.01
N ILE A 66 11.66 10.38 0.80
CA ILE A 66 12.64 10.39 1.87
C ILE A 66 13.54 11.60 1.62
N SER A 67 13.48 12.57 2.52
CA SER A 67 14.23 13.82 2.36
C SER A 67 15.72 13.54 2.35
N PRO A 68 16.53 14.32 1.60
CA PRO A 68 17.96 14.15 1.65
C PRO A 68 18.49 14.38 3.06
N TYR A 69 19.47 13.57 3.46
CA TYR A 69 20.13 13.74 4.74
C TYR A 69 21.12 14.90 4.63
N GLU A 70 20.99 15.90 5.49
CA GLU A 70 21.80 17.12 5.40
C GLU A 70 23.29 16.86 5.34
N LYS A 71 23.75 15.86 6.08
CA LYS A 71 25.16 15.50 6.14
C LYS A 71 25.57 14.48 5.11
N GLY A 72 24.65 14.06 4.25
CA GLY A 72 24.91 13.02 3.25
C GLY A 72 25.57 13.53 2.00
N ASN A 73 25.33 14.78 1.64
CA ASN A 73 25.91 15.41 0.45
C ASN A 73 25.81 14.52 -0.79
N ILE A 74 26.96 14.13 -1.35
CA ILE A 74 27.02 13.31 -2.56
C ILE A 74 26.46 11.88 -2.38
N PHE A 75 26.29 11.43 -1.14
CA PHE A 75 25.74 10.10 -0.87
C PHE A 75 24.23 10.08 -0.80
N ASN A 76 23.58 11.23 -0.92
CA ASN A 76 22.13 11.30 -0.94
C ASN A 76 21.57 10.72 -2.23
N ARG A 77 20.40 10.14 -2.15
CA ARG A 77 19.69 9.56 -3.29
C ARG A 77 18.49 10.43 -3.63
N GLU A 78 17.94 10.20 -4.82
CA GLU A 78 16.71 10.85 -5.25
C GLU A 78 15.62 10.63 -4.19
N PRO A 79 14.98 11.69 -3.67
CA PRO A 79 13.97 11.56 -2.62
C PRO A 79 12.80 10.65 -2.96
N LEU A 80 12.39 10.64 -4.22
CA LEU A 80 11.25 9.83 -4.68
C LEU A 80 11.69 8.57 -5.42
N ARG A 81 12.89 8.15 -5.22
CA ARG A 81 13.46 6.96 -5.88
C ARG A 81 12.56 5.74 -5.65
N LYS A 82 12.36 4.95 -6.69
CA LYS A 82 11.69 3.66 -6.59
C LYS A 82 12.54 2.73 -5.73
N ARG A 83 11.93 2.12 -4.72
CA ARG A 83 12.65 1.28 -3.77
C ARG A 83 12.05 -0.11 -3.73
N ARG A 84 12.93 -1.10 -3.70
CA ARG A 84 12.51 -2.49 -3.68
C ARG A 84 12.05 -2.88 -2.28
N LEU A 85 10.92 -3.58 -2.23
CA LEU A 85 10.41 -4.14 -0.99
C LEU A 85 10.85 -5.61 -0.89
N LEU A 86 11.14 -6.03 0.34
CA LEU A 86 11.57 -7.38 0.61
C LEU A 86 10.40 -8.17 1.20
N LEU A 87 9.78 -8.95 0.34
CA LEU A 87 8.64 -9.80 0.68
C LEU A 87 8.94 -11.22 0.23
N HIS A 88 8.25 -12.17 0.83
CA HIS A 88 8.33 -13.55 0.36
C HIS A 88 7.69 -13.65 -1.03
N LYS A 89 8.25 -14.49 -1.88
CA LYS A 89 7.77 -14.65 -3.24
C LYS A 89 6.29 -15.02 -3.29
N LYS A 90 5.85 -15.85 -2.35
CA LYS A 90 4.43 -16.24 -2.25
C LYS A 90 3.53 -15.04 -1.98
N GLU A 91 3.99 -14.13 -1.14
CA GLU A 91 3.24 -12.91 -0.84
C GLU A 91 3.13 -12.01 -2.06
N ILE A 92 4.25 -11.86 -2.78
CA ILE A 92 4.28 -11.04 -4.00
C ILE A 92 3.33 -11.61 -5.05
N MET A 93 3.36 -12.91 -5.25
CA MET A 93 2.50 -13.58 -6.23
C MET A 93 1.03 -13.44 -5.87
N LYS A 94 0.70 -13.59 -4.59
CA LYS A 94 -0.66 -13.44 -4.11
C LYS A 94 -1.17 -12.02 -4.32
N LEU A 95 -0.35 -11.03 -3.97
CA LEU A 95 -0.69 -9.63 -4.16
C LEU A 95 -0.87 -9.29 -5.63
N ALA A 96 0.03 -9.77 -6.48
CA ALA A 96 -0.06 -9.53 -7.92
C ALA A 96 -1.37 -10.09 -8.49
N GLY A 97 -1.73 -11.29 -8.06
CA GLY A 97 -2.98 -11.91 -8.48
C GLY A 97 -4.20 -11.12 -8.07
N GLN A 98 -4.22 -10.62 -6.84
CA GLN A 98 -5.35 -9.84 -6.34
C GLN A 98 -5.49 -8.50 -7.07
N VAL A 99 -4.38 -7.83 -7.32
CA VAL A 99 -4.39 -6.56 -8.06
C VAL A 99 -4.92 -6.79 -9.48
N GLN A 100 -4.42 -7.83 -10.13
CA GLN A 100 -4.80 -8.13 -11.51
C GLN A 100 -6.25 -8.60 -11.63
N ALA A 101 -6.67 -9.50 -10.73
CA ALA A 101 -8.00 -10.10 -10.82
C ALA A 101 -9.11 -9.18 -10.32
N LYS A 102 -8.84 -8.40 -9.29
CA LYS A 102 -9.87 -7.60 -8.61
C LYS A 102 -9.67 -6.11 -8.70
N GLY A 103 -8.59 -5.66 -9.33
CA GLY A 103 -8.32 -4.24 -9.46
C GLY A 103 -7.99 -3.55 -8.15
N TYR A 104 -7.49 -4.30 -7.18
CA TYR A 104 -7.05 -3.70 -5.92
C TYR A 104 -5.75 -2.94 -6.13
N THR A 105 -5.46 -2.04 -5.21
CA THR A 105 -4.17 -1.35 -5.18
C THR A 105 -3.43 -1.76 -3.92
N ILE A 106 -2.12 -1.62 -3.94
CA ILE A 106 -1.29 -1.89 -2.77
C ILE A 106 -0.66 -0.58 -2.35
N MET A 107 -0.75 -0.24 -1.08
CA MET A 107 -0.20 1.02 -0.60
C MET A 107 0.46 0.84 0.76
N PRO A 108 1.48 1.65 1.04
CA PRO A 108 2.09 1.62 2.35
C PRO A 108 1.16 2.27 3.38
N LEU A 109 1.10 1.67 4.55
CA LEU A 109 0.26 2.13 5.65
C LEU A 109 1.09 2.74 6.76
N GLN A 110 2.23 2.16 7.07
CA GLN A 110 3.12 2.63 8.14
C GLN A 110 4.56 2.36 7.77
N VAL A 111 5.44 3.24 8.23
CA VAL A 111 6.88 3.01 8.22
C VAL A 111 7.35 3.05 9.67
N TYR A 112 8.13 2.07 10.06
CA TYR A 112 8.58 1.96 11.44
C TYR A 112 9.93 1.25 11.52
N PHE A 113 10.60 1.45 12.64
CA PHE A 113 11.77 0.67 12.99
C PHE A 113 11.32 -0.50 13.84
N LYS A 114 11.77 -1.68 13.51
CA LYS A 114 11.52 -2.88 14.28
C LYS A 114 12.87 -3.52 14.57
N ASN A 115 13.26 -3.51 15.84
CA ASN A 115 14.58 -3.99 16.28
C ASN A 115 15.70 -3.32 15.50
N GLY A 116 15.59 -2.00 15.27
CA GLY A 116 16.60 -1.21 14.59
C GLY A 116 16.58 -1.28 13.07
N ARG A 117 15.68 -2.06 12.48
CA ARG A 117 15.56 -2.18 11.03
C ARG A 117 14.31 -1.48 10.54
N VAL A 118 14.41 -0.82 9.39
CA VAL A 118 13.26 -0.17 8.79
C VAL A 118 12.35 -1.23 8.18
N LYS A 119 11.09 -1.18 8.57
CA LYS A 119 10.03 -2.01 8.03
C LYS A 119 8.92 -1.11 7.51
N ILE A 120 8.19 -1.62 6.54
CA ILE A 120 7.05 -0.92 5.99
C ILE A 120 5.86 -1.88 5.99
N GLU A 121 4.75 -1.40 6.55
CA GLU A 121 3.51 -2.16 6.48
C GLU A 121 2.77 -1.74 5.23
N ILE A 122 2.43 -2.69 4.39
CA ILE A 122 1.68 -2.43 3.17
C ILE A 122 0.32 -3.09 3.27
N GLY A 123 -0.65 -2.53 2.57
CA GLY A 123 -2.00 -3.03 2.59
C GLY A 123 -2.57 -3.22 1.19
N LEU A 124 -3.31 -4.31 1.03
CA LEU A 124 -4.10 -4.54 -0.16
C LEU A 124 -5.40 -3.76 0.01
N ALA A 125 -5.68 -2.82 -0.87
CA ALA A 125 -6.70 -1.81 -0.64
C ALA A 125 -7.68 -1.68 -1.80
N ARG A 126 -8.93 -1.36 -1.44
CA ARG A 126 -9.98 -0.99 -2.39
C ARG A 126 -10.38 0.44 -2.09
N GLY A 127 -10.51 1.27 -3.12
CA GLY A 127 -10.94 2.66 -2.93
C GLY A 127 -12.39 2.74 -2.46
N LYS A 128 -12.63 3.39 -1.34
CA LYS A 128 -13.98 3.55 -0.78
C LYS A 128 -14.90 4.32 -1.72
N LYS A 129 -14.44 5.46 -2.20
CA LYS A 129 -15.26 6.29 -3.08
C LYS A 129 -15.61 5.58 -4.38
N LEU A 130 -14.59 4.97 -4.99
CA LEU A 130 -14.80 4.25 -6.24
C LEU A 130 -15.64 3.00 -6.01
N TYR A 131 -15.35 2.28 -4.93
CA TYR A 131 -16.08 1.07 -4.56
C TYR A 131 -17.51 1.42 -4.21
N ASP A 132 -17.73 2.39 -3.35
CA ASP A 132 -19.08 2.79 -2.93
C ASP A 132 -19.90 3.27 -4.11
N LYS A 133 -19.30 4.07 -4.99
CA LYS A 133 -19.96 4.54 -6.18
C LYS A 133 -20.32 3.39 -7.13
N ARG A 134 -19.38 2.47 -7.32
CA ARG A 134 -19.64 1.27 -8.16
C ARG A 134 -20.70 0.40 -7.53
N ASP A 135 -20.64 0.23 -6.22
CA ASP A 135 -21.60 -0.58 -5.50
C ASP A 135 -22.98 0.04 -5.56
N ASP A 136 -23.08 1.34 -5.37
CA ASP A 136 -24.32 2.08 -5.52
C ASP A 136 -24.89 1.95 -6.93
N LEU A 137 -24.05 2.12 -7.93
CA LEU A 137 -24.47 1.95 -9.33
C LEU A 137 -24.91 0.51 -9.59
N ARG A 138 -24.18 -0.44 -9.04
CA ARG A 138 -24.52 -1.84 -9.17
C ARG A 138 -25.84 -2.16 -8.48
N LYS A 139 -26.01 -1.66 -7.27
CA LYS A 139 -27.27 -1.84 -6.53
C LYS A 139 -28.44 -1.21 -7.27
N LYS A 140 -28.26 -0.02 -7.80
CA LYS A 140 -29.28 0.64 -8.60
C LYS A 140 -29.57 -0.13 -9.88
N ALA A 141 -28.54 -0.61 -10.57
CA ALA A 141 -28.69 -1.40 -11.76
C ALA A 141 -29.38 -2.72 -11.47
N MET A 142 -28.98 -3.40 -10.41
CA MET A 142 -29.61 -4.65 -9.98
C MET A 142 -31.08 -4.43 -9.60
N LYS A 143 -31.37 -3.34 -8.92
CA LYS A 143 -32.73 -3.02 -8.56
C LYS A 143 -33.59 -2.78 -9.81
N ARG A 144 -33.06 -2.02 -10.73
CA ARG A 144 -33.75 -1.76 -12.00
C ARG A 144 -33.94 -3.04 -12.82
N GLU A 145 -32.91 -3.86 -12.87
CA GLU A 145 -32.98 -5.14 -13.56
C GLU A 145 -33.96 -6.08 -12.90
N THR A 146 -33.95 -6.12 -11.57
CA THR A 146 -34.91 -6.93 -10.83
C THR A 146 -36.34 -6.49 -11.12
N GLU A 147 -36.60 -5.19 -11.09
CA GLU A 147 -37.90 -4.64 -11.40
C GLU A 147 -38.30 -4.93 -12.86
N ARG A 148 -37.34 -4.85 -13.76
CA ARG A 148 -37.54 -5.13 -15.17
C ARG A 148 -37.77 -6.62 -15.37
N ASP A 149 -36.99 -7.45 -14.68
CA ASP A 149 -37.11 -8.90 -14.77
C ASP A 149 -38.44 -9.40 -14.23
N PHE A 150 -38.93 -8.77 -13.15
CA PHE A 150 -40.25 -9.03 -12.65
C PHE A 150 -41.33 -8.78 -13.71
N ARG A 151 -41.13 -7.71 -14.49
CA ARG A 151 -42.06 -7.38 -15.57
C ARG A 151 -41.88 -8.25 -16.79
N ASN A 152 -40.63 -8.60 -17.12
CA ASN A 152 -40.29 -9.26 -18.38
C ASN A 152 -39.93 -10.73 -18.19
N SER A 153 -39.94 -11.23 -16.97
CA SER A 153 -39.51 -12.58 -16.63
C SER A 153 -38.10 -12.90 -17.11
N GLN A 154 -37.21 -11.93 -17.03
CA GLN A 154 -35.81 -12.07 -17.39
C GLN A 154 -34.94 -11.77 -16.20
N ILE A 155 -33.94 -12.59 -15.99
CA ILE A 155 -32.98 -12.38 -14.92
C ILE A 155 -31.66 -11.98 -15.56
N ARG A 156 -31.15 -10.83 -15.16
CA ARG A 156 -29.85 -10.33 -15.60
C ARG A 156 -29.04 -9.92 -14.42
N ILE A 157 -27.82 -10.29 -14.45
CA ILE A 157 -26.91 -9.94 -13.36
C ILE A 157 -25.70 -9.26 -13.90
#